data_71c8a893f3f6db0b0aadf6ff418d8758
#
_entry.id   71c8a893f3f6db0b0aadf6ff418d8758
#
_cell.length_a   1.000
_cell.length_b   1.000
_cell.length_c   1.000
_cell.angle_alpha   90.00
_cell.angle_beta   90.00
_cell.angle_gamma   90.00
#
_symmetry.space_group_name_H-M   'P 1'
#
loop_
_entity.id
_entity.type
_entity.pdbx_description
1 polymer ?
#
loop_
_entity_poly.entity_id
_entity_poly.type
_entity_poly.pdbx_seq_one_letter_code
_entity_poly.pdbx_strand_id
1 'polypeptide(L)'
;NDSVKSINLDGEIVETGRLTKLLRFDGADRVPVDEVHAGDIICIAGLTKTSVADTICDSEVTIPIQSTPIDPPTMSVTILVNDSPLAGLEGKKVTSTAIRERLMAEAEINVAITFSENSNKDAFEIGGRGELQLGVLVEQMRREGFELTVSRPNVLYKTDSEDNRLEPIEEVTIDVDKEFSSTVIDGMNKRKSEMTD
;
A
#
# COMPACT_ATOMS: atom_id res chain seq x y z
N ASN A 1 -18.54 13.63 19.92
CA ASN A 1 -19.48 12.63 19.37
C ASN A 1 -20.19 13.15 18.12
N ASP A 2 -19.45 13.83 17.24
CA ASP A 2 -20.02 14.40 16.02
C ASP A 2 -20.23 13.32 14.97
N SER A 3 -21.33 13.43 14.24
CA SER A 3 -21.60 12.56 13.09
C SER A 3 -20.86 13.11 11.90
N VAL A 4 -20.10 12.26 11.25
CA VAL A 4 -19.31 12.61 10.04
C VAL A 4 -19.55 11.57 8.96
N LYS A 5 -19.25 11.94 7.73
CA LYS A 5 -19.17 11.00 6.62
C LYS A 5 -17.80 11.06 5.97
N SER A 6 -17.42 9.96 5.36
CA SER A 6 -16.26 9.84 4.50
C SER A 6 -16.73 9.76 3.05
N ILE A 7 -16.13 10.55 2.18
CA ILE A 7 -16.38 10.55 0.73
C ILE A 7 -15.07 10.33 -0.03
N ASN A 8 -15.10 9.52 -1.08
CA ASN A 8 -13.96 9.27 -1.95
C ASN A 8 -13.74 10.44 -2.93
N LEU A 9 -12.70 10.36 -3.77
CA LEU A 9 -12.36 11.39 -4.76
C LEU A 9 -13.46 11.60 -5.82
N ASP A 10 -14.31 10.61 -6.04
CA ASP A 10 -15.45 10.67 -6.98
C ASP A 10 -16.69 11.29 -6.33
N GLY A 11 -16.63 11.61 -5.05
CA GLY A 11 -17.74 12.18 -4.26
C GLY A 11 -18.75 11.15 -3.74
N GLU A 12 -18.45 9.86 -3.85
CA GLU A 12 -19.29 8.80 -3.33
C GLU A 12 -19.08 8.62 -1.82
N ILE A 13 -20.14 8.34 -1.09
CA ILE A 13 -20.08 8.10 0.35
C ILE A 13 -19.50 6.72 0.61
N VAL A 14 -18.32 6.66 1.24
CA VAL A 14 -17.64 5.43 1.67
C VAL A 14 -18.29 4.88 2.93
N GLU A 15 -18.45 5.73 3.94
CA GLU A 15 -19.15 5.39 5.19
C GLU A 15 -19.66 6.64 5.91
N THR A 16 -20.62 6.44 6.82
CA THR A 16 -21.08 7.44 7.76
C THR A 16 -20.91 6.88 9.17
N GLY A 17 -20.30 7.65 10.05
CA GLY A 17 -19.99 7.20 11.40
C GLY A 17 -20.00 8.34 12.42
N ARG A 18 -19.64 8.01 13.65
CA ARG A 18 -19.43 8.98 14.72
C ARG A 18 -17.99 8.94 15.18
N LEU A 19 -17.40 10.10 15.37
CA LEU A 19 -16.08 10.22 15.97
C LEU A 19 -16.15 9.85 17.45
N THR A 20 -15.39 8.83 17.84
CA THR A 20 -15.31 8.34 19.22
C THR A 20 -14.12 8.94 19.96
N LYS A 21 -13.06 9.30 19.24
CA LYS A 21 -11.86 9.95 19.79
C LYS A 21 -11.34 10.97 18.80
N LEU A 22 -10.86 12.08 19.35
CA LEU A 22 -10.13 13.12 18.64
C LEU A 22 -8.80 13.33 19.37
N LEU A 23 -7.69 13.17 18.69
CA LEU A 23 -6.35 13.28 19.26
C LEU A 23 -5.52 14.24 18.40
N ARG A 24 -4.70 15.04 19.04
CA ARG A 24 -3.69 15.90 18.39
C ARG A 24 -2.29 15.40 18.78
N PHE A 25 -1.33 15.65 17.92
CA PHE A 25 0.07 15.41 18.25
C PHE A 25 0.61 16.54 19.14
N ASP A 26 1.26 16.14 20.26
CA ASP A 26 2.06 17.00 21.11
C ASP A 26 3.47 16.41 21.15
N GLY A 27 4.35 16.89 20.27
CA GLY A 27 5.61 16.21 19.97
C GLY A 27 5.38 14.83 19.33
N ALA A 28 5.84 13.78 20.00
CA ALA A 28 5.62 12.37 19.58
C ALA A 28 4.36 11.73 20.19
N ASP A 29 3.76 12.37 21.17
CA ASP A 29 2.61 11.82 21.91
C ASP A 29 1.29 12.23 21.25
N ARG A 30 0.27 11.37 21.41
CA ARG A 30 -1.10 11.62 20.97
C ARG A 30 -1.96 11.97 22.16
N VAL A 31 -2.35 13.24 22.27
CA VAL A 31 -3.15 13.73 23.39
C VAL A 31 -4.60 13.96 22.99
N PRO A 32 -5.58 13.57 23.82
CA PRO A 32 -6.99 13.84 23.56
C PRO A 32 -7.26 15.35 23.56
N VAL A 33 -8.09 15.79 22.61
CA VAL A 33 -8.56 17.18 22.52
C VAL A 33 -10.05 17.20 22.23
N ASP A 34 -10.71 18.27 22.63
CA ASP A 34 -12.14 18.46 22.41
C ASP A 34 -12.42 19.18 21.08
N GLU A 35 -11.46 19.99 20.61
CA GLU A 35 -11.58 20.84 19.43
C GLU A 35 -10.26 20.94 18.69
N VAL A 36 -10.34 21.07 17.35
CA VAL A 36 -9.19 21.26 16.44
C VAL A 36 -9.54 22.29 15.39
N HIS A 37 -8.50 22.91 14.81
CA HIS A 37 -8.64 23.98 13.84
C HIS A 37 -8.03 23.61 12.50
N ALA A 38 -8.41 24.36 11.47
CA ALA A 38 -7.84 24.19 10.13
C ALA A 38 -6.31 24.36 10.16
N GLY A 39 -5.61 23.38 9.59
CA GLY A 39 -4.15 23.28 9.60
C GLY A 39 -3.60 22.27 10.61
N ASP A 40 -4.41 21.79 11.56
CA ASP A 40 -3.97 20.77 12.51
C ASP A 40 -3.88 19.38 11.85
N ILE A 41 -2.86 18.62 12.25
CA ILE A 41 -2.73 17.18 11.94
C ILE A 41 -3.29 16.40 13.14
N ILE A 42 -4.31 15.61 12.87
CA ILE A 42 -5.08 14.92 13.90
C ILE A 42 -5.19 13.43 13.66
N CYS A 43 -5.46 12.68 14.73
CA CYS A 43 -5.91 11.31 14.66
C CYS A 43 -7.36 11.22 15.13
N ILE A 44 -8.17 10.50 14.39
CA ILE A 44 -9.57 10.25 14.73
C ILE A 44 -9.82 8.75 14.86
N ALA A 45 -10.82 8.38 15.64
CA ALA A 45 -11.32 7.01 15.70
C ALA A 45 -12.85 7.00 15.56
N GLY A 46 -13.39 5.91 15.03
CA GLY A 46 -14.83 5.71 14.84
C GLY A 46 -15.25 5.43 13.40
N LEU A 47 -14.30 5.48 12.46
CA LEU A 47 -14.47 5.09 11.07
C LEU A 47 -13.65 3.82 10.78
N THR A 48 -14.16 2.94 9.93
CA THR A 48 -13.57 1.62 9.67
C THR A 48 -13.26 1.34 8.20
N LYS A 49 -13.93 2.04 7.28
CA LYS A 49 -13.79 1.85 5.84
C LYS A 49 -13.05 2.98 5.14
N THR A 50 -12.89 4.10 5.84
CA THR A 50 -12.20 5.28 5.32
C THR A 50 -10.74 4.96 5.00
N SER A 51 -10.29 5.37 3.84
CA SER A 51 -8.95 5.13 3.33
C SER A 51 -8.18 6.44 3.09
N VAL A 52 -6.93 6.32 2.69
CA VAL A 52 -6.11 7.48 2.30
C VAL A 52 -6.73 8.16 1.07
N ALA A 53 -6.65 9.48 1.03
CA ALA A 53 -7.27 10.35 0.04
C ALA A 53 -8.79 10.53 0.17
N ASP A 54 -9.47 9.84 1.08
CA ASP A 54 -10.87 10.12 1.38
C ASP A 54 -11.01 11.43 2.17
N THR A 55 -12.09 12.14 1.93
CA THR A 55 -12.45 13.36 2.66
C THR A 55 -13.43 13.04 3.78
N ILE A 56 -13.03 13.30 5.02
CA ILE A 56 -13.94 13.19 6.17
C ILE A 56 -14.56 14.56 6.40
N CYS A 57 -15.86 14.63 6.38
CA CYS A 57 -16.60 15.88 6.37
C CYS A 57 -17.96 15.78 7.08
N ASP A 58 -18.60 16.93 7.25
CA ASP A 58 -19.99 17.03 7.70
C ASP A 58 -20.95 16.40 6.67
N SER A 59 -22.13 16.01 7.13
CA SER A 59 -23.18 15.39 6.31
C SER A 59 -23.62 16.21 5.11
N GLU A 60 -23.51 17.54 5.18
CA GLU A 60 -23.94 18.47 4.12
C GLU A 60 -22.89 18.64 3.00
N VAL A 61 -21.63 18.32 3.25
CA VAL A 61 -20.53 18.49 2.28
C VAL A 61 -20.60 17.39 1.23
N THR A 62 -20.61 17.77 -0.04
CA THR A 62 -20.70 16.83 -1.18
C THR A 62 -19.46 16.83 -2.08
N ILE A 63 -18.57 17.81 -1.92
CA ILE A 63 -17.39 17.97 -2.76
C ILE A 63 -16.17 17.52 -1.98
N PRO A 64 -15.45 16.46 -2.45
CA PRO A 64 -14.23 16.01 -1.82
C PRO A 64 -13.08 17.01 -2.01
N ILE A 65 -12.13 16.97 -1.09
CA ILE A 65 -10.87 17.68 -1.24
C ILE A 65 -10.04 16.95 -2.31
N GLN A 66 -9.60 17.68 -3.34
CA GLN A 66 -8.77 17.10 -4.38
C GLN A 66 -7.40 16.71 -3.83
N SER A 67 -6.99 15.50 -4.05
CA SER A 67 -5.67 14.97 -3.69
C SER A 67 -5.03 14.26 -4.89
N THR A 68 -3.72 14.11 -4.85
CA THR A 68 -3.01 13.34 -5.87
C THR A 68 -3.39 11.86 -5.74
N PRO A 69 -3.85 11.21 -6.83
CA PRO A 69 -4.15 9.78 -6.81
C PRO A 69 -2.91 8.97 -6.40
N ILE A 70 -3.15 7.89 -5.66
CA ILE A 70 -2.08 6.95 -5.32
C ILE A 70 -2.00 5.94 -6.45
N ASP A 71 -0.80 5.81 -7.04
CA ASP A 71 -0.58 4.85 -8.11
C ASP A 71 -0.82 3.42 -7.64
N PRO A 72 -1.54 2.61 -8.41
CA PRO A 72 -1.79 1.22 -8.07
C PRO A 72 -0.49 0.40 -8.12
N PRO A 73 -0.47 -0.77 -7.46
CA PRO A 73 0.64 -1.71 -7.58
C PRO A 73 0.90 -2.11 -9.05
N THR A 74 2.18 -2.28 -9.38
CA THR A 74 2.63 -2.69 -10.73
C THR A 74 3.11 -4.13 -10.78
N MET A 75 3.41 -4.72 -9.62
CA MET A 75 3.85 -6.11 -9.50
C MET A 75 3.30 -6.77 -8.24
N SER A 76 3.30 -8.10 -8.24
CA SER A 76 2.92 -8.89 -7.07
C SER A 76 3.88 -10.02 -6.80
N VAL A 77 3.90 -10.49 -5.56
CA VAL A 77 4.52 -11.74 -5.13
C VAL A 77 3.48 -12.58 -4.39
N THR A 78 3.61 -13.89 -4.49
CA THR A 78 2.82 -14.81 -3.67
C THR A 78 3.64 -15.20 -2.46
N ILE A 79 3.06 -15.04 -1.28
CA ILE A 79 3.63 -15.46 0.00
C ILE A 79 2.88 -16.69 0.47
N LEU A 80 3.64 -17.74 0.82
CA LEU A 80 3.12 -19.01 1.33
C LEU A 80 3.79 -19.35 2.66
N VAL A 81 3.19 -20.29 3.35
CA VAL A 81 3.83 -20.92 4.52
C VAL A 81 5.09 -21.67 4.05
N ASN A 82 6.14 -21.62 4.86
CA ASN A 82 7.32 -22.47 4.65
C ASN A 82 6.95 -23.92 4.96
N ASP A 83 6.87 -24.75 3.92
CA ASP A 83 6.54 -26.20 4.00
C ASP A 83 7.81 -27.09 3.93
N SER A 84 9.00 -26.47 3.98
CA SER A 84 10.26 -27.23 3.94
C SER A 84 10.47 -28.02 5.23
N PRO A 85 11.28 -29.11 5.18
CA PRO A 85 11.65 -29.86 6.40
C PRO A 85 12.41 -29.03 7.45
N LEU A 86 12.86 -27.84 7.09
CA LEU A 86 13.60 -26.92 7.95
C LEU A 86 12.68 -25.83 8.57
N ALA A 87 11.38 -25.87 8.32
CA ALA A 87 10.44 -24.89 8.85
C ALA A 87 10.45 -24.85 10.38
N GLY A 88 10.49 -23.63 10.94
CA GLY A 88 10.51 -23.40 12.39
C GLY A 88 11.88 -23.45 13.04
N LEU A 89 12.98 -23.59 12.26
CA LEU A 89 14.32 -23.58 12.80
C LEU A 89 14.85 -22.16 13.10
N GLU A 90 14.52 -21.19 12.26
CA GLU A 90 14.98 -19.80 12.40
C GLU A 90 13.89 -18.86 12.90
N GLY A 91 12.64 -19.10 12.54
CA GLY A 91 11.48 -18.31 12.93
C GLY A 91 10.43 -19.15 13.66
N LYS A 92 9.67 -18.52 14.55
CA LYS A 92 8.59 -19.18 15.29
C LYS A 92 7.22 -18.94 14.70
N LYS A 93 7.10 -17.94 13.81
CA LYS A 93 5.83 -17.55 13.18
C LYS A 93 5.71 -18.20 11.79
N VAL A 94 5.28 -19.45 11.79
CA VAL A 94 5.24 -20.32 10.59
C VAL A 94 3.81 -20.66 10.16
N THR A 95 2.79 -20.09 10.81
CA THR A 95 1.39 -20.43 10.50
C THR A 95 0.77 -19.51 9.47
N SER A 96 -0.09 -20.03 8.62
CA SER A 96 -0.85 -19.27 7.64
C SER A 96 -1.63 -18.10 8.29
N THR A 97 -2.27 -18.35 9.43
CA THR A 97 -3.03 -17.33 10.16
C THR A 97 -2.14 -16.15 10.58
N ALA A 98 -0.96 -16.41 11.17
CA ALA A 98 -0.06 -15.35 11.61
C ALA A 98 0.48 -14.53 10.42
N ILE A 99 0.82 -15.19 9.31
CA ILE A 99 1.26 -14.53 8.07
C ILE A 99 0.13 -13.66 7.53
N ARG A 100 -1.09 -14.19 7.45
CA ARG A 100 -2.28 -13.49 6.98
C ARG A 100 -2.55 -12.22 7.77
N GLU A 101 -2.61 -12.32 9.09
CA GLU A 101 -2.89 -11.19 9.98
C GLU A 101 -1.82 -10.08 9.83
N ARG A 102 -0.56 -10.46 9.72
CA ARG A 102 0.53 -9.49 9.52
C ARG A 102 0.44 -8.79 8.17
N LEU A 103 0.15 -9.52 7.10
CA LEU A 103 0.01 -8.97 5.75
C LEU A 103 -1.24 -8.07 5.62
N MET A 104 -2.34 -8.44 6.25
CA MET A 104 -3.54 -7.61 6.31
C MET A 104 -3.26 -6.30 7.05
N ALA A 105 -2.61 -6.37 8.21
CA ALA A 105 -2.23 -5.18 8.98
C ALA A 105 -1.29 -4.26 8.17
N GLU A 106 -0.40 -4.81 7.36
CA GLU A 106 0.44 -4.01 6.46
C GLU A 106 -0.39 -3.30 5.39
N ALA A 107 -1.31 -4.00 4.74
CA ALA A 107 -2.17 -3.42 3.70
C ALA A 107 -3.14 -2.35 4.25
N GLU A 108 -3.56 -2.44 5.51
CA GLU A 108 -4.36 -1.42 6.18
C GLU A 108 -3.58 -0.12 6.42
N ILE A 109 -2.28 -0.21 6.70
CA ILE A 109 -1.43 0.95 7.00
C ILE A 109 -0.81 1.51 5.73
N ASN A 110 -0.42 0.65 4.80
CA ASN A 110 0.35 1.00 3.61
C ASN A 110 -0.52 0.87 2.35
N VAL A 111 -1.15 1.96 1.95
CA VAL A 111 -2.05 2.01 0.77
C VAL A 111 -1.38 1.70 -0.57
N ALA A 112 -0.05 1.67 -0.62
CA ALA A 112 0.69 1.24 -1.81
C ALA A 112 0.86 -0.28 -1.89
N ILE A 113 0.38 -1.02 -0.89
CA ILE A 113 0.38 -2.48 -0.83
C ILE A 113 -1.05 -2.98 -0.92
N THR A 114 -1.29 -3.94 -1.80
CA THR A 114 -2.57 -4.66 -1.87
C THR A 114 -2.40 -6.08 -1.35
N PHE A 115 -3.43 -6.57 -0.70
CA PHE A 115 -3.51 -7.92 -0.18
C PHE A 115 -4.70 -8.65 -0.78
N SER A 116 -4.47 -9.84 -1.30
CA SER A 116 -5.53 -10.79 -1.65
C SER A 116 -5.15 -12.21 -1.24
N GLU A 117 -6.14 -13.03 -0.98
CA GLU A 117 -5.93 -14.43 -0.61
C GLU A 117 -6.57 -15.36 -1.64
N ASN A 118 -5.95 -16.52 -1.87
CA ASN A 118 -6.53 -17.52 -2.73
C ASN A 118 -7.74 -18.19 -2.06
N SER A 119 -8.50 -18.99 -2.84
CA SER A 119 -9.71 -19.67 -2.37
C SER A 119 -9.45 -20.62 -1.19
N ASN A 120 -8.25 -21.17 -1.06
CA ASN A 120 -7.86 -22.11 -0.02
C ASN A 120 -7.28 -21.43 1.23
N LYS A 121 -7.01 -20.11 1.18
CA LYS A 121 -6.42 -19.33 2.27
C LYS A 121 -5.03 -19.82 2.73
N ASP A 122 -4.27 -20.42 1.85
CA ASP A 122 -2.92 -20.93 2.08
C ASP A 122 -1.84 -20.16 1.30
N ALA A 123 -2.25 -19.33 0.35
CA ALA A 123 -1.40 -18.46 -0.43
C ALA A 123 -1.95 -17.02 -0.45
N PHE A 124 -1.08 -16.07 -0.24
CA PHE A 124 -1.39 -14.65 -0.14
C PHE A 124 -0.68 -13.91 -1.25
N GLU A 125 -1.43 -13.20 -2.07
CA GLU A 125 -0.87 -12.35 -3.11
C GLU A 125 -0.73 -10.93 -2.56
N ILE A 126 0.49 -10.40 -2.63
CA ILE A 126 0.85 -9.05 -2.20
C ILE A 126 1.29 -8.26 -3.40
N GLY A 127 0.52 -7.23 -3.73
CA GLY A 127 0.89 -6.27 -4.75
C GLY A 127 1.66 -5.09 -4.16
N GLY A 128 2.63 -4.59 -4.92
CA GLY A 128 3.44 -3.43 -4.56
C GLY A 128 3.93 -2.69 -5.81
N ARG A 129 4.53 -1.53 -5.60
CA ARG A 129 5.04 -0.69 -6.69
C ARG A 129 6.37 -1.16 -7.26
N GLY A 130 7.11 -2.00 -6.53
CA GLY A 130 8.40 -2.47 -6.97
C GLY A 130 9.02 -3.52 -6.08
N GLU A 131 10.04 -4.19 -6.60
CA GLU A 131 10.77 -5.26 -5.90
C GLU A 131 11.35 -4.79 -4.57
N LEU A 132 11.85 -3.57 -4.49
CA LEU A 132 12.43 -3.02 -3.27
C LEU A 132 11.38 -2.92 -2.15
N GLN A 133 10.18 -2.43 -2.46
CA GLN A 133 9.10 -2.32 -1.47
C GLN A 133 8.70 -3.69 -0.92
N LEU A 134 8.50 -4.66 -1.82
CA LEU A 134 8.16 -6.03 -1.45
C LEU A 134 9.29 -6.72 -0.68
N GLY A 135 10.55 -6.49 -1.10
CA GLY A 135 11.73 -6.99 -0.42
C GLY A 135 11.89 -6.44 1.00
N VAL A 136 11.62 -5.16 1.20
CA VAL A 136 11.63 -4.53 2.54
C VAL A 136 10.56 -5.15 3.45
N LEU A 137 9.34 -5.37 2.94
CA LEU A 137 8.27 -6.03 3.69
C LEU A 137 8.69 -7.45 4.12
N VAL A 138 9.20 -8.25 3.19
CA VAL A 138 9.68 -9.62 3.49
C VAL A 138 10.79 -9.61 4.54
N GLU A 139 11.75 -8.69 4.41
CA GLU A 139 12.85 -8.56 5.39
C GLU A 139 12.36 -8.10 6.77
N GLN A 140 11.39 -7.21 6.85
CA GLN A 140 10.76 -6.83 8.12
C GLN A 140 10.07 -8.03 8.76
N MET A 141 9.28 -8.79 8.00
CA MET A 141 8.63 -10.00 8.49
C MET A 141 9.66 -11.03 8.99
N ARG A 142 10.77 -11.22 8.26
CA ARG A 142 11.86 -12.09 8.68
C ARG A 142 12.43 -11.65 10.05
N ARG A 143 12.67 -10.35 10.26
CA ARG A 143 13.14 -9.80 11.53
C ARG A 143 12.14 -9.94 12.66
N GLU A 144 10.84 -9.94 12.35
CA GLU A 144 9.76 -10.22 13.29
C GLU A 144 9.63 -11.71 13.66
N GLY A 145 10.44 -12.58 13.05
CA GLY A 145 10.48 -14.02 13.30
C GLY A 145 9.50 -14.84 12.46
N PHE A 146 9.05 -14.31 11.31
CA PHE A 146 8.31 -15.08 10.33
C PHE A 146 9.24 -15.89 9.45
N GLU A 147 8.84 -17.12 9.14
CA GLU A 147 9.40 -17.91 8.04
C GLU A 147 8.31 -18.07 6.97
N LEU A 148 8.67 -17.78 5.74
CA LEU A 148 7.74 -17.80 4.62
C LEU A 148 8.46 -18.14 3.31
N THR A 149 7.69 -18.67 2.37
CA THR A 149 8.12 -18.90 1.01
C THR A 149 7.59 -17.77 0.13
N VAL A 150 8.44 -17.20 -0.72
CA VAL A 150 8.10 -16.09 -1.61
C VAL A 150 8.27 -16.54 -3.06
N SER A 151 7.27 -16.30 -3.89
CA SER A 151 7.34 -16.58 -5.33
C SER A 151 8.24 -15.57 -6.05
N ARG A 152 8.51 -15.85 -7.33
CA ARG A 152 9.05 -14.82 -8.22
C ARG A 152 8.03 -13.69 -8.40
N PRO A 153 8.48 -12.43 -8.53
CA PRO A 153 7.59 -11.33 -8.85
C PRO A 153 6.88 -11.52 -10.19
N ASN A 154 5.60 -11.18 -10.22
CA ASN A 154 4.77 -11.15 -11.42
C ASN A 154 4.35 -9.72 -11.71
N VAL A 155 4.32 -9.34 -12.99
CA VAL A 155 3.80 -8.04 -13.42
C VAL A 155 2.27 -8.06 -13.33
N LEU A 156 1.70 -7.02 -12.74
CA LEU A 156 0.25 -6.80 -12.71
C LEU A 156 -0.18 -6.06 -13.98
N TYR A 157 -1.03 -6.70 -14.76
CA TYR A 157 -1.59 -6.12 -15.97
C TYR A 157 -2.95 -5.53 -15.69
N LYS A 158 -3.28 -4.44 -16.36
CA LYS A 158 -4.63 -3.91 -16.41
C LYS A 158 -5.30 -4.31 -17.72
N THR A 159 -6.61 -4.31 -17.72
CA THR A 159 -7.42 -4.49 -18.93
C THR A 159 -8.16 -3.18 -19.20
N ASP A 160 -8.11 -2.69 -20.43
CA ASP A 160 -8.89 -1.52 -20.84
C ASP A 160 -10.34 -1.88 -21.14
N SER A 161 -11.13 -0.88 -21.56
CA SER A 161 -12.56 -1.07 -21.93
C SER A 161 -12.78 -1.91 -23.19
N GLU A 162 -11.72 -2.16 -23.96
CA GLU A 162 -11.73 -2.95 -25.20
C GLU A 162 -11.15 -4.36 -25.00
N ASP A 163 -10.92 -4.76 -23.74
CA ASP A 163 -10.32 -6.04 -23.33
C ASP A 163 -8.85 -6.22 -23.75
N ASN A 164 -8.13 -5.11 -24.06
CA ASN A 164 -6.71 -5.15 -24.32
C ASN A 164 -5.93 -5.18 -23.01
N ARG A 165 -4.90 -5.99 -22.97
CA ARG A 165 -3.98 -6.11 -21.82
C ARG A 165 -2.96 -4.96 -21.83
N LEU A 166 -2.92 -4.18 -20.77
CA LEU A 166 -2.02 -3.06 -20.59
C LEU A 166 -0.90 -3.41 -19.60
N GLU A 167 0.33 -3.11 -19.98
CA GLU A 167 1.50 -3.18 -19.09
C GLU A 167 1.68 -1.86 -18.32
N PRO A 168 2.19 -1.91 -17.08
CA PRO A 168 2.63 -0.70 -16.39
C PRO A 168 3.90 -0.16 -17.07
N ILE A 169 3.84 1.09 -17.53
CA ILE A 169 4.98 1.82 -18.09
C ILE A 169 5.18 3.08 -17.24
N GLU A 170 6.43 3.40 -16.95
CA GLU A 170 6.82 4.54 -16.14
C GLU A 170 7.64 5.52 -16.96
N GLU A 171 7.42 6.80 -16.74
CA GLU A 171 8.33 7.87 -17.17
C GLU A 171 9.43 8.03 -16.13
N VAL A 172 10.68 7.85 -16.55
CA VAL A 172 11.83 7.88 -15.64
C VAL A 172 12.76 9.02 -16.03
N THR A 173 12.94 9.97 -15.12
CA THR A 173 13.95 11.04 -15.26
C THR A 173 15.20 10.64 -14.50
N ILE A 174 16.35 10.61 -15.18
CA ILE A 174 17.65 10.25 -14.60
C ILE A 174 18.60 11.43 -14.72
N ASP A 175 18.95 12.04 -13.59
CA ASP A 175 19.99 13.06 -13.52
C ASP A 175 21.31 12.41 -13.12
N VAL A 176 22.31 12.51 -13.99
CA VAL A 176 23.60 11.82 -13.83
C VAL A 176 24.74 12.63 -14.45
N ASP A 177 25.92 12.53 -13.87
CA ASP A 177 27.12 13.15 -14.42
C ASP A 177 27.43 12.63 -15.84
N LYS A 178 27.90 13.53 -16.72
CA LYS A 178 28.13 13.25 -18.15
C LYS A 178 28.98 12.04 -18.42
N GLU A 179 29.91 11.71 -17.54
CA GLU A 179 30.78 10.52 -17.67
C GLU A 179 30.03 9.19 -17.55
N PHE A 180 28.85 9.16 -16.87
CA PHE A 180 28.02 7.97 -16.67
C PHE A 180 26.84 7.88 -17.66
N SER A 181 26.59 8.91 -18.47
CA SER A 181 25.42 8.97 -19.37
C SER A 181 25.35 7.76 -20.32
N SER A 182 26.46 7.35 -20.92
CA SER A 182 26.48 6.18 -21.81
C SER A 182 26.12 4.88 -21.08
N THR A 183 26.60 4.71 -19.85
CA THR A 183 26.28 3.52 -19.04
C THR A 183 24.79 3.44 -18.69
N VAL A 184 24.20 4.60 -18.39
CA VAL A 184 22.75 4.70 -18.11
C VAL A 184 21.94 4.37 -19.36
N ILE A 185 22.27 5.01 -20.50
CA ILE A 185 21.59 4.77 -21.79
C ILE A 185 21.68 3.28 -22.18
N ASP A 186 22.86 2.66 -22.09
CA ASP A 186 23.02 1.23 -22.37
C ASP A 186 22.18 0.35 -21.41
N GLY A 187 22.12 0.73 -20.14
CA GLY A 187 21.31 0.04 -19.13
C GLY A 187 19.81 0.12 -19.42
N MET A 188 19.34 1.29 -19.83
CA MET A 188 17.95 1.52 -20.18
C MET A 188 17.56 0.84 -21.51
N ASN A 189 18.41 0.91 -22.53
CA ASN A 189 18.20 0.21 -23.81
C ASN A 189 18.05 -1.32 -23.64
N LYS A 190 18.82 -1.93 -22.73
CA LYS A 190 18.65 -3.35 -22.40
C LYS A 190 17.27 -3.66 -21.80
N ARG A 191 16.62 -2.68 -21.20
CA ARG A 191 15.25 -2.76 -20.64
C ARG A 191 14.18 -2.37 -21.65
N LYS A 192 14.55 -2.10 -22.91
CA LYS A 192 13.66 -1.69 -23.99
C LYS A 192 12.94 -0.36 -23.69
N SER A 193 13.60 0.55 -22.99
CA SER A 193 13.07 1.90 -22.82
C SER A 193 13.19 2.73 -24.09
N GLU A 194 12.30 3.69 -24.24
CA GLU A 194 12.39 4.76 -25.23
C GLU A 194 12.94 6.02 -24.58
N MET A 195 13.95 6.63 -25.19
CA MET A 195 14.47 7.91 -24.73
C MET A 195 13.69 9.04 -25.41
N THR A 196 13.09 9.92 -24.62
CA THR A 196 12.26 11.03 -25.10
C THR A 196 13.00 12.35 -25.16
N ASP A 197 14.01 12.59 -24.29
CA ASP A 197 14.90 13.75 -24.25
C ASP A 197 16.35 13.36 -23.96
#